data_8c2d0e37cfea44eb978bcdd37c83ccc8
#
_entry.id   8c2d0e37cfea44eb978bcdd37c83ccc8
#
_cell.length_a   1.000
_cell.length_b   1.000
_cell.length_c   1.000
_cell.angle_alpha   90.00
_cell.angle_beta   90.00
_cell.angle_gamma   90.00
#
_symmetry.space_group_name_H-M   'P 1'
#
loop_
_entity.id
_entity.type
_entity.pdbx_description
1 polymer ?
#
loop_
_entity_poly.entity_id
_entity_poly.type
_entity_poly.pdbx_seq_one_letter_code
_entity_poly.pdbx_strand_id
1 'polypeptide(L)'
;MYIDGEIVTDEWEDSDTSAAGFRDALKSLGNVKEINLHINSPGGSVFEGIAIYNMLKQNKAKVNIYVDALAASIASVIAMSGDTIFMPSNSMMMIHNPYTVAVGNANELRKAADDMDQITKASVASYLAKAGDKLDETTLKDLMDNETWLTAQEAVDYGLADEVLEPNQAVASLDNPFAKKFKHLPEQLLKHNSVKQEDEQSSETVKQLEEIKKRALQSSSALSIELLNIKENF
;
A
#
# COMPACT_ATOMS: atom_id res chain seq x y z
N MET A 1 5.65 11.37 -9.44
CA MET A 1 5.42 9.90 -9.47
C MET A 1 4.50 9.54 -8.33
N TYR A 2 3.79 8.41 -8.43
CA TYR A 2 2.86 7.95 -7.39
C TYR A 2 3.09 6.47 -7.11
N ILE A 3 2.91 6.08 -5.87
CA ILE A 3 2.75 4.70 -5.40
C ILE A 3 1.44 4.69 -4.62
N ASP A 4 0.38 4.24 -5.27
CA ASP A 4 -0.94 4.05 -4.68
C ASP A 4 -1.25 2.55 -4.66
N GLY A 5 -1.99 2.07 -3.64
CA GLY A 5 -2.34 0.66 -3.55
C GLY A 5 -1.22 -0.28 -3.13
N GLU A 6 -1.31 -1.55 -3.53
CA GLU A 6 -0.35 -2.59 -3.11
C GLU A 6 0.95 -2.57 -3.93
N ILE A 7 2.03 -2.99 -3.26
CA ILE A 7 3.33 -3.26 -3.89
C ILE A 7 3.39 -4.75 -4.20
N VAL A 8 3.37 -5.09 -5.49
CA VAL A 8 3.15 -6.45 -5.98
C VAL A 8 4.16 -6.84 -7.06
N THR A 9 4.30 -8.13 -7.34
CA THR A 9 5.12 -8.60 -8.47
C THR A 9 4.36 -8.47 -9.78
N ASP A 10 3.07 -8.80 -9.78
CA ASP A 10 2.17 -8.74 -10.93
C ASP A 10 1.04 -7.76 -10.63
N GLU A 11 0.91 -6.70 -11.42
CA GLU A 11 -0.10 -5.66 -11.25
C GLU A 11 -1.47 -6.17 -11.76
N TRP A 12 -2.47 -6.24 -10.88
CA TRP A 12 -3.83 -6.68 -11.17
C TRP A 12 -4.84 -5.53 -11.16
N GLU A 13 -4.52 -4.48 -10.39
CA GLU A 13 -5.32 -3.26 -10.29
C GLU A 13 -4.49 -2.06 -10.78
N ASP A 14 -5.16 -1.04 -11.29
CA ASP A 14 -4.51 0.19 -11.80
C ASP A 14 -3.70 0.92 -10.70
N SER A 15 -4.03 0.68 -9.43
CA SER A 15 -3.33 1.24 -8.27
C SER A 15 -2.09 0.44 -7.85
N ASP A 16 -1.94 -0.79 -8.33
CA ASP A 16 -0.82 -1.65 -7.95
C ASP A 16 0.50 -1.13 -8.50
N THR A 17 1.58 -1.39 -7.77
CA THR A 17 2.93 -0.97 -8.17
C THR A 17 3.89 -2.14 -8.12
N SER A 18 4.49 -2.48 -9.25
CA SER A 18 5.63 -3.42 -9.33
C SER A 18 6.95 -2.65 -9.47
N ALA A 19 8.05 -3.29 -9.08
CA ALA A 19 9.38 -2.72 -9.33
C ALA A 19 9.68 -2.56 -10.82
N ALA A 20 9.12 -3.41 -11.67
CA ALA A 20 9.26 -3.33 -13.11
C ALA A 20 8.52 -2.10 -13.69
N GLY A 21 7.25 -1.90 -13.31
CA GLY A 21 6.46 -0.74 -13.70
C GLY A 21 7.07 0.56 -13.18
N PHE A 22 7.48 0.58 -11.91
CA PHE A 22 8.15 1.73 -11.30
C PHE A 22 9.45 2.09 -12.02
N ARG A 23 10.28 1.10 -12.36
CA ARG A 23 11.52 1.31 -13.13
C ARG A 23 11.25 1.96 -14.48
N ASP A 24 10.20 1.51 -15.19
CA ASP A 24 9.89 2.01 -16.52
C ASP A 24 9.30 3.43 -16.44
N ALA A 25 8.49 3.72 -15.41
CA ALA A 25 8.04 5.07 -15.09
C ALA A 25 9.22 5.99 -14.74
N LEU A 26 10.15 5.54 -13.90
CA LEU A 26 11.35 6.29 -13.52
C LEU A 26 12.24 6.60 -14.74
N LYS A 27 12.41 5.65 -15.66
CA LYS A 27 13.14 5.86 -16.92
C LYS A 27 12.45 6.88 -17.82
N SER A 28 11.12 6.91 -17.85
CA SER A 28 10.35 7.85 -18.69
C SER A 28 10.51 9.31 -18.27
N LEU A 29 10.88 9.56 -17.00
CA LEU A 29 11.21 10.92 -16.53
C LEU A 29 12.48 11.49 -17.18
N GLY A 30 13.38 10.65 -17.68
CA GLY A 30 14.65 11.07 -18.22
C GLY A 30 15.57 11.69 -17.15
N ASN A 31 16.40 12.66 -17.57
CA ASN A 31 17.35 13.34 -16.67
C ASN A 31 16.67 14.54 -15.98
N VAL A 32 15.92 14.29 -14.94
CA VAL A 32 15.35 15.33 -14.08
C VAL A 32 16.30 15.69 -12.94
N LYS A 33 16.15 16.89 -12.37
CA LYS A 33 16.93 17.33 -11.19
C LYS A 33 16.28 16.92 -9.88
N GLU A 34 14.97 16.71 -9.91
CA GLU A 34 14.16 16.46 -8.73
C GLU A 34 13.04 15.48 -9.09
N ILE A 35 12.77 14.57 -8.17
CA ILE A 35 11.68 13.58 -8.22
C ILE A 35 10.80 13.83 -7.00
N ASN A 36 9.54 14.16 -7.23
CA ASN A 36 8.52 14.18 -6.20
C ASN A 36 7.73 12.87 -6.30
N LEU A 37 7.86 12.02 -5.27
CA LEU A 37 7.17 10.74 -5.15
C LEU A 37 6.11 10.84 -4.07
N HIS A 38 4.86 10.63 -4.45
CA HIS A 38 3.70 10.55 -3.58
C HIS A 38 3.45 9.09 -3.21
N ILE A 39 3.21 8.82 -1.94
CA ILE A 39 2.97 7.48 -1.39
C ILE A 39 1.65 7.46 -0.64
N ASN A 40 0.78 6.54 -1.04
CA ASN A 40 -0.44 6.18 -0.32
C ASN A 40 -0.66 4.68 -0.44
N SER A 41 0.08 3.89 0.35
CA SER A 41 0.20 2.45 0.15
C SER A 41 0.21 1.68 1.48
N PRO A 42 -0.51 0.54 1.54
CA PRO A 42 -0.45 -0.39 2.68
C PRO A 42 0.82 -1.26 2.68
N GLY A 43 1.67 -1.14 1.65
CA GLY A 43 2.84 -2.00 1.46
C GLY A 43 2.55 -3.19 0.56
N GLY A 44 3.23 -4.31 0.79
CA GLY A 44 3.10 -5.53 -0.02
C GLY A 44 4.38 -6.35 -0.10
N SER A 45 4.85 -6.68 -1.31
CA SER A 45 6.04 -7.49 -1.55
C SER A 45 7.32 -6.78 -1.10
N VAL A 46 8.03 -7.40 -0.16
CA VAL A 46 9.28 -6.82 0.41
C VAL A 46 10.35 -6.64 -0.66
N PHE A 47 10.54 -7.62 -1.53
CA PHE A 47 11.61 -7.55 -2.55
C PHE A 47 11.31 -6.54 -3.65
N GLU A 48 10.04 -6.37 -4.03
CA GLU A 48 9.63 -5.30 -4.95
C GLU A 48 9.92 -3.92 -4.32
N GLY A 49 9.53 -3.73 -3.05
CA GLY A 49 9.78 -2.46 -2.37
C GLY A 49 11.27 -2.16 -2.15
N ILE A 50 12.09 -3.15 -1.80
CA ILE A 50 13.55 -2.97 -1.70
C ILE A 50 14.15 -2.59 -3.07
N ALA A 51 13.65 -3.19 -4.16
CA ALA A 51 14.10 -2.83 -5.50
C ALA A 51 13.76 -1.37 -5.84
N ILE A 52 12.54 -0.92 -5.52
CA ILE A 52 12.11 0.47 -5.70
C ILE A 52 12.97 1.43 -4.85
N TYR A 53 13.17 1.12 -3.56
CA TYR A 53 14.05 1.88 -2.67
C TYR A 53 15.44 2.07 -3.29
N ASN A 54 16.05 0.97 -3.75
CA ASN A 54 17.40 1.02 -4.34
C ASN A 54 17.44 1.81 -5.65
N MET A 55 16.41 1.74 -6.50
CA MET A 55 16.34 2.54 -7.72
C MET A 55 16.31 4.05 -7.42
N LEU A 56 15.57 4.45 -6.38
CA LEU A 56 15.51 5.85 -5.93
C LEU A 56 16.85 6.29 -5.32
N LYS A 57 17.44 5.50 -4.42
CA LYS A 57 18.74 5.81 -3.79
C LYS A 57 19.90 5.92 -4.78
N GLN A 58 19.84 5.19 -5.90
CA GLN A 58 20.85 5.26 -6.96
C GLN A 58 20.58 6.38 -7.96
N ASN A 59 19.43 7.04 -7.91
CA ASN A 59 19.12 8.14 -8.81
C ASN A 59 19.94 9.38 -8.42
N LYS A 60 20.32 10.17 -9.42
CA LYS A 60 21.10 11.43 -9.22
C LYS A 60 20.20 12.62 -8.89
N ALA A 61 18.91 12.52 -9.15
CA ALA A 61 17.95 13.56 -8.82
C ALA A 61 17.74 13.62 -7.30
N LYS A 62 17.43 14.81 -6.80
CA LYS A 62 16.95 14.96 -5.42
C LYS A 62 15.57 14.29 -5.31
N VAL A 63 15.41 13.37 -4.37
CA VAL A 63 14.16 12.65 -4.14
C VAL A 63 13.41 13.26 -2.97
N ASN A 64 12.24 13.82 -3.23
CA ASN A 64 11.30 14.27 -2.21
C ASN A 64 10.15 13.26 -2.13
N ILE A 65 9.87 12.80 -0.91
CA ILE A 65 8.75 11.88 -0.63
C ILE A 65 7.63 12.65 0.04
N TYR A 66 6.41 12.43 -0.42
CA TYR A 66 5.19 12.94 0.18
C TYR A 66 4.32 11.75 0.60
N VAL A 67 4.11 11.56 1.89
CA VAL A 67 3.19 10.54 2.42
C VAL A 67 1.80 11.12 2.42
N ASP A 68 1.05 10.96 1.32
CA ASP A 68 -0.22 11.66 1.13
C ASP A 68 -1.28 11.30 2.19
N ALA A 69 -1.35 10.01 2.58
CA ALA A 69 -2.21 9.55 3.67
C ALA A 69 -1.55 8.43 4.48
N LEU A 70 -0.97 7.42 3.81
CA LEU A 70 -0.39 6.25 4.46
C LEU A 70 0.89 5.78 3.76
N ALA A 71 1.93 5.52 4.53
CA ALA A 71 3.07 4.71 4.13
C ALA A 71 3.23 3.56 5.13
N ALA A 72 2.70 2.37 4.81
CA ALA A 72 2.74 1.23 5.72
C ALA A 72 3.64 0.12 5.22
N SER A 73 4.23 -0.64 6.17
CA SER A 73 5.03 -1.82 5.86
C SER A 73 6.18 -1.48 4.89
N ILE A 74 6.32 -2.22 3.78
CA ILE A 74 7.39 -1.98 2.81
C ILE A 74 7.28 -0.61 2.11
N ALA A 75 6.11 0.02 2.07
CA ALA A 75 5.95 1.39 1.55
C ALA A 75 6.66 2.42 2.46
N SER A 76 6.69 2.19 3.78
CA SER A 76 7.47 3.04 4.70
C SER A 76 8.98 2.87 4.49
N VAL A 77 9.45 1.66 4.13
CA VAL A 77 10.85 1.44 3.74
C VAL A 77 11.18 2.19 2.45
N ILE A 78 10.28 2.17 1.44
CA ILE A 78 10.45 2.96 0.22
C ILE A 78 10.57 4.45 0.56
N ALA A 79 9.74 4.96 1.49
CA ALA A 79 9.81 6.35 1.91
C ALA A 79 11.19 6.74 2.44
N MET A 80 11.93 5.83 3.09
CA MET A 80 13.31 6.08 3.57
C MET A 80 14.30 6.35 2.44
N SER A 81 13.94 6.15 1.18
CA SER A 81 14.78 6.52 0.04
C SER A 81 14.86 8.03 -0.19
N GLY A 82 13.93 8.81 0.36
CA GLY A 82 13.85 10.25 0.18
C GLY A 82 15.01 11.02 0.80
N ASP A 83 15.49 12.05 0.09
CA ASP A 83 16.38 13.06 0.67
C ASP A 83 15.59 13.93 1.67
N THR A 84 14.34 14.24 1.33
CA THR A 84 13.40 14.92 2.21
C THR A 84 12.06 14.16 2.20
N ILE A 85 11.50 13.90 3.38
CA ILE A 85 10.23 13.20 3.58
C ILE A 85 9.24 14.15 4.25
N PHE A 86 8.15 14.43 3.56
CA PHE A 86 7.07 15.29 4.00
C PHE A 86 5.86 14.47 4.41
N MET A 87 5.30 14.76 5.56
CA MET A 87 4.09 14.11 6.07
C MET A 87 3.05 15.15 6.47
N PRO A 88 1.89 15.24 5.79
CA PRO A 88 0.75 15.98 6.30
C PRO A 88 0.39 15.56 7.73
N SER A 89 -0.03 16.47 8.58
CA SER A 89 -0.30 16.19 10.00
C SER A 89 -1.40 15.14 10.24
N ASN A 90 -2.21 14.85 9.22
CA ASN A 90 -3.25 13.82 9.21
C ASN A 90 -2.83 12.53 8.47
N SER A 91 -1.57 12.39 8.04
CA SER A 91 -1.04 11.16 7.47
C SER A 91 -0.39 10.27 8.54
N MET A 92 -0.18 9.01 8.20
CA MET A 92 0.43 8.02 9.09
C MET A 92 1.53 7.22 8.39
N MET A 93 2.47 6.76 9.19
CA MET A 93 3.46 5.76 8.80
C MET A 93 3.31 4.53 9.69
N MET A 94 3.42 3.33 9.12
CA MET A 94 3.42 2.10 9.92
C MET A 94 4.64 1.26 9.63
N ILE A 95 5.32 0.85 10.69
CA ILE A 95 6.51 0.02 10.63
C ILE A 95 6.30 -1.29 11.38
N HIS A 96 6.72 -2.38 10.77
CA HIS A 96 6.64 -3.71 11.36
C HIS A 96 7.64 -4.67 10.71
N ASN A 97 7.81 -5.86 11.32
CA ASN A 97 8.59 -6.93 10.73
C ASN A 97 7.87 -7.53 9.51
N PRO A 98 8.62 -7.95 8.47
CA PRO A 98 8.06 -8.76 7.40
C PRO A 98 7.36 -10.01 7.96
N TYR A 99 6.29 -10.45 7.31
CA TYR A 99 5.63 -11.69 7.69
C TYR A 99 5.45 -12.61 6.47
N THR A 100 5.35 -13.90 6.72
CA THR A 100 5.08 -14.90 5.69
C THR A 100 4.20 -16.02 6.23
N VAL A 101 3.67 -16.82 5.33
CA VAL A 101 3.01 -18.08 5.66
C VAL A 101 3.93 -19.21 5.24
N ALA A 102 4.34 -20.07 6.18
CA ALA A 102 5.20 -21.21 5.93
C ALA A 102 4.56 -22.51 6.45
N VAL A 103 4.69 -23.55 5.68
CA VAL A 103 4.24 -24.90 6.01
C VAL A 103 5.41 -25.86 5.82
N GLY A 104 5.68 -26.69 6.82
CA GLY A 104 6.80 -27.62 6.75
C GLY A 104 7.03 -28.34 8.06
N ASN A 105 8.07 -29.20 8.11
CA ASN A 105 8.53 -29.82 9.33
C ASN A 105 9.29 -28.81 10.23
N ALA A 106 9.65 -29.22 11.44
CA ALA A 106 10.28 -28.33 12.44
C ALA A 106 11.58 -27.67 11.94
N ASN A 107 12.38 -28.33 11.11
CA ASN A 107 13.62 -27.77 10.59
C ASN A 107 13.34 -26.75 9.47
N GLU A 108 12.37 -27.03 8.60
CA GLU A 108 11.93 -26.11 7.54
C GLU A 108 11.32 -24.83 8.12
N LEU A 109 10.52 -24.96 9.19
CA LEU A 109 9.95 -23.79 9.88
C LEU A 109 11.01 -22.95 10.58
N ARG A 110 12.02 -23.56 11.21
CA ARG A 110 13.15 -22.80 11.79
C ARG A 110 13.94 -22.08 10.70
N LYS A 111 14.21 -22.78 9.58
CA LYS A 111 14.89 -22.14 8.44
C LYS A 111 14.09 -20.96 7.91
N ALA A 112 12.78 -21.07 7.76
CA ALA A 112 11.93 -19.95 7.32
C ALA A 112 12.03 -18.76 8.30
N ALA A 113 12.05 -19.02 9.62
CA ALA A 113 12.25 -17.97 10.61
C ALA A 113 13.63 -17.30 10.48
N ASP A 114 14.71 -18.08 10.33
CA ASP A 114 16.06 -17.54 10.12
C ASP A 114 16.15 -16.69 8.84
N ASP A 115 15.47 -17.10 7.77
CA ASP A 115 15.42 -16.34 6.50
C ASP A 115 14.65 -15.02 6.71
N MET A 116 13.55 -15.02 7.47
CA MET A 116 12.81 -13.80 7.81
C MET A 116 13.65 -12.81 8.62
N ASP A 117 14.47 -13.30 9.57
CA ASP A 117 15.42 -12.47 10.32
C ASP A 117 16.45 -11.80 9.40
N GLN A 118 16.91 -12.49 8.34
CA GLN A 118 17.82 -11.87 7.36
C GLN A 118 17.10 -10.79 6.53
N ILE A 119 15.84 -11.05 6.11
CA ILE A 119 15.03 -10.08 5.34
C ILE A 119 14.77 -8.83 6.20
N THR A 120 14.46 -9.01 7.48
CA THR A 120 14.24 -7.91 8.43
C THR A 120 15.44 -6.96 8.50
N LYS A 121 16.67 -7.48 8.45
CA LYS A 121 17.91 -6.66 8.49
C LYS A 121 17.97 -5.64 7.35
N ALA A 122 17.42 -5.95 6.17
CA ALA A 122 17.41 -5.02 5.05
C ALA A 122 16.49 -3.81 5.33
N SER A 123 15.32 -4.06 5.93
CA SER A 123 14.41 -2.98 6.34
C SER A 123 15.00 -2.15 7.48
N VAL A 124 15.56 -2.80 8.50
CA VAL A 124 16.25 -2.13 9.63
C VAL A 124 17.35 -1.20 9.12
N ALA A 125 18.20 -1.68 8.19
CA ALA A 125 19.26 -0.87 7.62
C ALA A 125 18.74 0.39 6.90
N SER A 126 17.60 0.28 6.21
CA SER A 126 16.99 1.42 5.51
C SER A 126 16.44 2.47 6.47
N TYR A 127 15.79 2.05 7.56
CA TYR A 127 15.29 2.97 8.59
C TYR A 127 16.43 3.67 9.33
N LEU A 128 17.43 2.92 9.78
CA LEU A 128 18.57 3.51 10.50
C LEU A 128 19.39 4.45 9.63
N ALA A 129 19.55 4.15 8.33
CA ALA A 129 20.24 5.03 7.40
C ALA A 129 19.52 6.38 7.22
N LYS A 130 18.19 6.42 7.36
CA LYS A 130 17.40 7.66 7.30
C LYS A 130 17.37 8.37 8.65
N ALA A 131 17.11 7.63 9.71
CA ALA A 131 16.92 8.20 11.06
C ALA A 131 18.21 8.81 11.65
N GLY A 132 19.39 8.29 11.27
CA GLY A 132 20.65 8.72 11.84
C GLY A 132 20.69 8.50 13.36
N ASP A 133 21.16 9.51 14.08
CA ASP A 133 21.30 9.44 15.55
C ASP A 133 19.98 9.58 16.32
N LYS A 134 18.84 9.82 15.62
CA LYS A 134 17.54 9.99 16.28
C LYS A 134 16.88 8.67 16.70
N LEU A 135 17.29 7.55 16.11
CA LEU A 135 16.71 6.24 16.39
C LEU A 135 17.80 5.17 16.45
N ASP A 136 17.93 4.51 17.58
CA ASP A 136 18.83 3.37 17.74
C ASP A 136 18.18 2.05 17.29
N GLU A 137 19.00 1.04 17.01
CA GLU A 137 18.55 -0.25 16.49
C GLU A 137 17.63 -1.00 17.46
N THR A 138 17.85 -0.87 18.77
CA THR A 138 17.03 -1.55 19.78
C THR A 138 15.63 -0.98 19.80
N THR A 139 15.53 0.35 19.88
CA THR A 139 14.25 1.06 19.84
C THR A 139 13.52 0.79 18.53
N LEU A 140 14.23 0.80 17.38
CA LEU A 140 13.62 0.48 16.09
C LEU A 140 13.03 -0.94 16.06
N LYS A 141 13.78 -1.93 16.55
CA LYS A 141 13.29 -3.31 16.63
C LYS A 141 12.05 -3.45 17.51
N ASP A 142 12.04 -2.79 18.67
CA ASP A 142 10.88 -2.77 19.56
C ASP A 142 9.65 -2.16 18.87
N LEU A 143 9.82 -1.07 18.11
CA LEU A 143 8.75 -0.46 17.32
C LEU A 143 8.25 -1.41 16.22
N MET A 144 9.14 -2.11 15.53
CA MET A 144 8.79 -3.06 14.47
C MET A 144 8.09 -4.31 15.04
N ASP A 145 8.56 -4.84 16.17
CA ASP A 145 7.97 -6.01 16.85
C ASP A 145 6.53 -5.74 17.31
N ASN A 146 6.24 -4.47 17.67
CA ASN A 146 4.93 -4.03 18.12
C ASN A 146 3.99 -3.57 17.00
N GLU A 147 4.40 -3.64 15.71
CA GLU A 147 3.61 -3.11 14.60
C GLU A 147 3.15 -1.67 14.90
N THR A 148 4.12 -0.75 14.91
CA THR A 148 3.87 0.61 15.39
C THR A 148 3.33 1.53 14.29
N TRP A 149 2.25 2.20 14.61
CA TRP A 149 1.61 3.23 13.80
C TRP A 149 2.06 4.60 14.30
N LEU A 150 2.79 5.33 13.47
CA LEU A 150 3.37 6.62 13.78
C LEU A 150 2.54 7.75 13.16
N THR A 151 2.21 8.75 13.95
CA THR A 151 1.76 10.04 13.45
C THR A 151 2.88 10.75 12.71
N ALA A 152 2.56 11.77 11.91
CA ALA A 152 3.56 12.57 11.21
C ALA A 152 4.61 13.17 12.18
N GLN A 153 4.19 13.62 13.37
CA GLN A 153 5.11 14.18 14.37
C GLN A 153 6.04 13.12 14.95
N GLU A 154 5.50 11.94 15.33
CA GLU A 154 6.32 10.85 15.85
C GLU A 154 7.33 10.35 14.80
N ALA A 155 6.94 10.29 13.52
CA ALA A 155 7.86 9.95 12.44
C ALA A 155 9.02 10.97 12.33
N VAL A 156 8.75 12.27 12.50
CA VAL A 156 9.78 13.32 12.53
C VAL A 156 10.66 13.20 13.78
N ASP A 157 10.08 12.91 14.93
CA ASP A 157 10.81 12.76 16.19
C ASP A 157 11.80 11.59 16.13
N TYR A 158 11.40 10.46 15.53
CA TYR A 158 12.27 9.31 15.27
C TYR A 158 13.22 9.49 14.05
N GLY A 159 13.11 10.59 13.30
CA GLY A 159 13.95 10.83 12.11
C GLY A 159 13.55 10.02 10.88
N LEU A 160 12.35 9.43 10.89
CA LEU A 160 11.77 8.69 9.76
C LEU A 160 11.02 9.61 8.80
N ALA A 161 10.77 10.87 9.18
CA ALA A 161 10.32 11.96 8.34
C ALA A 161 11.10 13.24 8.68
N ASP A 162 11.01 14.24 7.80
CA ASP A 162 11.76 15.50 7.95
C ASP A 162 10.85 16.67 8.31
N GLU A 163 9.64 16.72 7.75
CA GLU A 163 8.74 17.87 7.91
C GLU A 163 7.28 17.45 8.01
N VAL A 164 6.56 18.04 8.98
CA VAL A 164 5.10 17.92 9.10
C VAL A 164 4.46 19.06 8.32
N LEU A 165 3.62 18.71 7.35
CA LEU A 165 2.84 19.69 6.56
C LEU A 165 1.46 19.92 7.16
N GLU A 166 0.79 21.00 6.71
CA GLU A 166 -0.63 21.21 6.97
C GLU A 166 -1.48 20.01 6.53
N PRO A 167 -2.64 19.78 7.16
CA PRO A 167 -3.46 18.62 6.84
C PRO A 167 -3.82 18.53 5.37
N ASN A 168 -3.65 17.36 4.77
CA ASN A 168 -4.10 17.07 3.43
C ASN A 168 -5.59 16.72 3.44
N GLN A 169 -6.31 17.01 2.35
CA GLN A 169 -7.70 16.56 2.14
C GLN A 169 -7.75 15.05 1.74
N ALA A 170 -6.61 14.45 1.39
CA ALA A 170 -6.53 13.01 1.17
C ALA A 170 -6.85 12.26 2.47
N VAL A 171 -7.83 11.38 2.42
CA VAL A 171 -8.22 10.53 3.54
C VAL A 171 -7.61 9.16 3.30
N ALA A 172 -6.78 8.70 4.23
CA ALA A 172 -6.32 7.32 4.22
C ALA A 172 -7.54 6.40 4.37
N SER A 173 -7.94 5.74 3.31
CA SER A 173 -8.94 4.68 3.38
C SER A 173 -8.23 3.34 3.20
N LEU A 174 -8.20 2.55 4.27
CA LEU A 174 -7.85 1.15 4.15
C LEU A 174 -9.11 0.39 3.79
N ASP A 175 -9.19 -0.07 2.55
CA ASP A 175 -10.23 -0.99 2.16
C ASP A 175 -10.19 -2.25 3.04
N ASN A 176 -11.35 -2.82 3.31
CA ASN A 176 -11.53 -3.94 4.24
C ASN A 176 -10.56 -5.15 4.03
N PRO A 177 -10.07 -5.48 2.80
CA PRO A 177 -9.04 -6.50 2.62
C PRO A 177 -7.70 -6.15 3.27
N PHE A 178 -7.30 -4.88 3.25
CA PHE A 178 -6.03 -4.43 3.83
C PHE A 178 -6.07 -4.37 5.36
N ALA A 179 -7.21 -3.99 5.94
CA ALA A 179 -7.39 -3.96 7.38
C ALA A 179 -7.07 -5.31 8.04
N LYS A 180 -7.33 -6.44 7.36
CA LYS A 180 -7.06 -7.79 7.85
C LYS A 180 -5.58 -8.17 7.85
N LYS A 181 -4.71 -7.41 7.20
CA LYS A 181 -3.27 -7.67 7.13
C LYS A 181 -2.52 -7.17 8.36
N PHE A 182 -3.12 -6.27 9.14
CA PHE A 182 -2.49 -5.64 10.29
C PHE A 182 -3.08 -6.14 11.60
N LYS A 183 -2.23 -6.35 12.62
CA LYS A 183 -2.64 -6.85 13.95
C LYS A 183 -3.17 -5.76 14.86
N HIS A 184 -2.63 -4.54 14.74
CA HIS A 184 -2.88 -3.42 15.64
C HIS A 184 -3.41 -2.19 14.91
N LEU A 185 -4.32 -2.38 13.94
CA LEU A 185 -4.88 -1.28 13.15
C LEU A 185 -5.63 -0.27 14.05
N PRO A 186 -5.29 1.02 14.03
CA PRO A 186 -6.02 2.04 14.78
C PRO A 186 -7.49 2.12 14.35
N GLU A 187 -8.41 2.16 15.35
CA GLU A 187 -9.86 2.18 15.07
C GLU A 187 -10.29 3.38 14.21
N GLN A 188 -9.52 4.48 14.25
CA GLN A 188 -9.78 5.67 13.44
C GLN A 188 -9.74 5.38 11.94
N LEU A 189 -8.85 4.46 11.50
CA LEU A 189 -8.73 4.05 10.09
C LEU A 189 -9.88 3.13 9.65
N LEU A 190 -10.55 2.46 10.60
CA LEU A 190 -11.72 1.61 10.32
C LEU A 190 -13.03 2.42 10.17
N LYS A 191 -13.11 3.62 10.78
CA LYS A 191 -14.37 4.39 10.88
C LYS A 191 -14.65 5.31 9.70
N HIS A 192 -13.70 5.50 8.78
CA HIS A 192 -13.88 6.43 7.65
C HIS A 192 -14.71 5.89 6.46
N ASN A 193 -15.18 4.64 6.53
CA ASN A 193 -16.07 4.05 5.51
C ASN A 193 -17.56 4.46 5.64
N SER A 194 -17.92 5.45 6.46
CA SER A 194 -19.33 5.81 6.70
C SER A 194 -19.72 7.25 6.35
N VAL A 195 -18.86 8.02 5.70
CA VAL A 195 -19.31 9.24 5.03
C VAL A 195 -19.69 8.88 3.59
N LYS A 196 -20.90 8.32 3.44
CA LYS A 196 -21.59 8.36 2.16
C LYS A 196 -21.74 9.84 1.79
N GLN A 197 -20.99 10.29 0.79
CA GLN A 197 -21.50 11.38 -0.02
C GLN A 197 -22.81 10.83 -0.65
N GLU A 198 -23.94 11.32 -0.18
CA GLU A 198 -25.20 11.23 -0.89
C GLU A 198 -25.11 12.12 -2.12
N ASP A 199 -24.44 11.63 -3.15
CA ASP A 199 -24.66 12.12 -4.49
C ASP A 199 -25.98 11.55 -4.98
N GLU A 200 -27.01 12.38 -5.09
CA GLU A 200 -28.32 12.05 -5.68
C GLU A 200 -28.17 11.45 -7.10
N GLN A 201 -27.05 11.61 -7.76
CA GLN A 201 -26.73 11.00 -9.07
C GLN A 201 -26.44 9.48 -8.99
N SER A 202 -25.98 8.95 -7.86
CA SER A 202 -25.68 7.52 -7.73
C SER A 202 -26.94 6.65 -7.63
N SER A 203 -28.05 7.19 -7.10
CA SER A 203 -29.30 6.44 -6.91
C SER A 203 -30.00 6.13 -8.25
N GLU A 204 -29.85 7.00 -9.23
CA GLU A 204 -30.45 6.82 -10.56
C GLU A 204 -29.66 5.82 -11.42
N THR A 205 -28.34 5.85 -11.32
CA THR A 205 -27.43 4.90 -12.00
C THR A 205 -27.56 3.48 -11.44
N VAL A 206 -27.71 3.32 -10.12
CA VAL A 206 -27.96 2.01 -9.49
C VAL A 206 -29.31 1.44 -9.89
N LYS A 207 -30.38 2.26 -9.93
CA LYS A 207 -31.67 1.84 -10.41
C LYS A 207 -31.68 1.42 -11.89
N GLN A 208 -30.92 2.13 -12.74
CA GLN A 208 -30.79 1.78 -14.15
C GLN A 208 -30.00 0.44 -14.32
N LEU A 209 -28.95 0.21 -13.51
CA LEU A 209 -28.22 -1.06 -13.52
C LEU A 209 -29.06 -2.25 -13.04
N GLU A 210 -29.89 -2.07 -12.03
CA GLU A 210 -30.84 -3.10 -11.58
C GLU A 210 -31.91 -3.41 -12.62
N GLU A 211 -32.42 -2.38 -13.30
CA GLU A 211 -33.39 -2.59 -14.40
C GLU A 211 -32.75 -3.30 -15.60
N ILE A 212 -31.53 -2.99 -15.97
CA ILE A 212 -30.77 -3.69 -17.02
C ILE A 212 -30.51 -5.16 -16.63
N LYS A 213 -30.12 -5.44 -15.38
CA LYS A 213 -29.95 -6.80 -14.87
C LYS A 213 -31.27 -7.58 -14.90
N LYS A 214 -32.39 -6.94 -14.53
CA LYS A 214 -33.72 -7.56 -14.55
C LYS A 214 -34.17 -7.89 -15.97
N ARG A 215 -33.95 -7.01 -16.94
CA ARG A 215 -34.21 -7.25 -18.36
C ARG A 215 -33.34 -8.37 -18.95
N ALA A 216 -32.06 -8.43 -18.61
CA ALA A 216 -31.14 -9.48 -19.03
C ALA A 216 -31.57 -10.87 -18.50
N LEU A 217 -31.98 -10.95 -17.23
CA LEU A 217 -32.50 -12.18 -16.62
C LEU A 217 -33.85 -12.63 -17.27
N GLN A 218 -34.75 -11.71 -17.63
CA GLN A 218 -35.97 -12.03 -18.30
C GLN A 218 -35.76 -12.50 -19.75
N SER A 219 -34.79 -11.91 -20.46
CA SER A 219 -34.43 -12.34 -21.83
C SER A 219 -33.75 -13.71 -21.85
N SER A 220 -32.93 -14.02 -20.86
CA SER A 220 -32.26 -15.32 -20.74
C SER A 220 -33.25 -16.45 -20.40
N SER A 221 -34.29 -16.17 -19.59
CA SER A 221 -35.34 -17.15 -19.26
C SER A 221 -36.28 -17.38 -20.46
N ALA A 222 -36.57 -16.35 -21.26
CA ALA A 222 -37.34 -16.48 -22.49
C ALA A 222 -36.63 -17.34 -23.54
N LEU A 223 -35.31 -17.13 -23.74
CA LEU A 223 -34.49 -17.97 -24.63
C LEU A 223 -34.40 -19.44 -24.18
N SER A 224 -34.39 -19.67 -22.86
CA SER A 224 -34.37 -21.04 -22.30
C SER A 224 -35.70 -21.77 -22.52
N ILE A 225 -36.81 -21.07 -22.47
CA ILE A 225 -38.16 -21.62 -22.73
C ILE A 225 -38.33 -21.91 -24.24
N GLU A 226 -37.84 -21.05 -25.11
CA GLU A 226 -37.88 -21.24 -26.54
C GLU A 226 -37.03 -22.44 -27.01
N LEU A 227 -35.86 -22.65 -26.43
CA LEU A 227 -34.98 -23.82 -26.64
C LEU A 227 -35.58 -25.13 -26.12
N LEU A 228 -36.40 -25.11 -25.05
CA LEU A 228 -37.12 -26.27 -24.55
C LEU A 228 -38.24 -26.66 -25.49
N ASN A 229 -39.01 -25.69 -26.01
CA ASN A 229 -40.10 -25.93 -26.97
C ASN A 229 -39.62 -26.45 -28.34
N ILE A 230 -38.37 -26.15 -28.74
CA ILE A 230 -37.78 -26.70 -29.97
C ILE A 230 -37.37 -28.17 -29.77
N LYS A 231 -37.03 -28.60 -28.55
CA LYS A 231 -36.65 -29.98 -28.25
C LYS A 231 -37.81 -30.96 -28.14
N GLU A 232 -39.03 -30.47 -27.90
CA GLU A 232 -40.25 -31.31 -27.84
C GLU A 232 -40.92 -31.54 -29.21
N ASN A 233 -40.46 -30.90 -30.28
CA ASN A 233 -41.00 -31.02 -31.63
C ASN A 233 -40.07 -31.73 -32.64
N PHE A 234 -39.11 -32.54 -32.15
CA PHE A 234 -38.27 -33.44 -32.97
C PHE A 234 -38.32 -34.88 -32.47
#